data_ec0c81142d11c454f33dd2dd978ab3a1
#
_entry.id   ec0c81142d11c454f33dd2dd978ab3a1
#
_cell.length_a   1.000
_cell.length_b   1.000
_cell.length_c   1.000
_cell.angle_alpha   90.00
_cell.angle_beta   90.00
_cell.angle_gamma   90.00
#
_symmetry.space_group_name_H-M   'P 1'
#
loop_
_entity.id
_entity.type
_entity.pdbx_description
1 polymer ?
#
loop_
_entity_poly.entity_id
_entity_poly.type
_entity_poly.pdbx_seq_one_letter_code
_entity_poly.pdbx_strand_id
1 'polypeptide(L)' 'MNPNTIDSIIKQLIASHTTISTMESCTSGLIASLITDTEGASAIFPGGYVTYLNETKVLVGVDPSVIEIHGVYSPECAE' A
#
# COMPACT_ATOMS: atom_id res chain seq x y z
N MET A 1 -4.52 -7.87 11.46
CA MET A 1 -4.81 -8.69 10.26
C MET A 1 -4.17 -10.04 10.41
N ASN A 2 -4.92 -11.10 10.20
CA ASN A 2 -4.47 -12.47 10.39
C ASN A 2 -3.61 -12.91 9.20
N PRO A 3 -2.39 -13.45 9.40
CA PRO A 3 -1.55 -13.92 8.30
C PRO A 3 -2.23 -14.95 7.38
N ASN A 4 -3.08 -15.81 7.92
CA ASN A 4 -3.80 -16.80 7.12
C ASN A 4 -4.82 -16.14 6.20
N THR A 5 -5.45 -15.05 6.64
CA THR A 5 -6.39 -14.28 5.81
C THR A 5 -5.66 -13.59 4.66
N ILE A 6 -4.50 -13.00 4.94
CA ILE A 6 -3.67 -12.36 3.91
C ILE A 6 -3.22 -13.40 2.88
N ASP A 7 -2.72 -14.55 3.33
CA ASP A 7 -2.27 -15.63 2.48
C ASP A 7 -3.38 -16.09 1.52
N SER A 8 -4.59 -16.24 2.04
CA SER A 8 -5.77 -16.61 1.24
C SER A 8 -6.09 -15.57 0.17
N ILE A 9 -6.06 -14.28 0.53
CA ILE A 9 -6.32 -13.19 -0.41
C ILE A 9 -5.27 -13.18 -1.52
N ILE A 10 -3.98 -13.32 -1.17
CA ILE A 10 -2.90 -13.32 -2.15
C ILE A 10 -3.04 -14.51 -3.12
N LYS A 11 -3.39 -15.67 -2.61
CA LYS A 11 -3.62 -16.84 -3.46
C LYS A 11 -4.77 -16.64 -4.44
N GLN A 12 -5.83 -15.97 -4.02
CA GLN A 12 -6.95 -15.61 -4.90
C GLN A 12 -6.52 -14.63 -5.98
N LEU A 13 -5.68 -13.64 -5.64
CA LEU A 13 -5.14 -12.69 -6.60
C LEU A 13 -4.26 -13.38 -7.64
N ILE A 14 -3.43 -14.32 -7.22
CA ILE A 14 -2.59 -15.10 -8.13
C ILE A 14 -3.46 -15.89 -9.10
N ALA A 15 -4.48 -16.57 -8.59
CA ALA A 15 -5.39 -17.38 -9.41
C ALA A 15 -6.16 -16.55 -10.43
N SER A 16 -6.51 -15.33 -10.09
CA SER A 16 -7.28 -14.43 -10.98
C SER A 16 -6.39 -13.53 -11.85
N HIS A 17 -5.07 -13.64 -11.74
CA HIS A 17 -4.10 -12.77 -12.44
C HIS A 17 -4.32 -11.29 -12.19
N THR A 18 -4.72 -10.95 -10.97
CA THR A 18 -4.97 -9.56 -10.55
C THR A 18 -3.78 -9.05 -9.78
N THR A 19 -3.23 -7.90 -10.18
CA THR A 19 -2.11 -7.28 -9.47
C THR A 19 -2.58 -6.32 -8.40
N ILE A 20 -1.72 -6.11 -7.39
CA ILE A 20 -1.96 -5.17 -6.30
C ILE A 20 -0.66 -4.42 -6.01
N SER A 21 -0.76 -3.16 -5.65
CA SER A 21 0.36 -2.40 -5.08
C SER A 21 -0.11 -1.61 -3.88
N THR A 22 0.85 -1.10 -3.11
CA THR A 22 0.57 -0.40 -1.87
C THR A 22 1.20 0.98 -1.87
N MET A 23 0.57 1.91 -1.13
CA MET A 23 1.14 3.19 -0.80
C MET A 23 0.93 3.38 0.70
N GLU A 24 2.02 3.33 1.46
CA GLU A 24 1.96 3.29 2.92
C GLU A 24 2.66 4.49 3.53
N SER A 25 2.20 4.90 4.70
CA SER A 25 2.82 5.97 5.47
C SER A 25 2.98 5.52 6.93
N CYS A 26 1.90 5.52 7.72
CA CYS A 26 1.97 5.19 9.14
C CYS A 26 2.32 3.71 9.41
N THR A 27 2.08 2.82 8.46
CA THR A 27 2.45 1.41 8.58
C THR A 27 3.91 1.13 8.24
N SER A 28 4.61 2.10 7.65
CA SER A 28 6.05 2.04 7.31
C SER A 28 6.43 0.81 6.47
N GLY A 29 5.56 0.37 5.56
CA GLY A 29 5.82 -0.76 4.69
C GLY A 29 5.36 -2.10 5.23
N LEU A 30 4.64 -2.13 6.35
CA LEU A 30 4.18 -3.38 6.96
C LEU A 30 3.24 -4.15 6.04
N ILE A 31 2.34 -3.47 5.34
CA ILE A 31 1.39 -4.13 4.44
C ILE A 31 2.12 -4.80 3.29
N ALA A 32 3.09 -4.12 2.67
CA ALA A 32 3.92 -4.69 1.62
C ALA A 32 4.69 -5.91 2.13
N SER A 33 5.25 -5.83 3.33
CA SER A 33 5.95 -6.94 3.97
C SER A 33 5.04 -8.15 4.17
N LEU A 34 3.82 -7.93 4.65
CA LEU A 34 2.83 -9.01 4.84
C LEU A 34 2.45 -9.68 3.51
N ILE A 35 2.31 -8.89 2.45
CA ILE A 35 1.99 -9.42 1.12
C ILE A 35 3.13 -10.29 0.60
N THR A 36 4.36 -9.82 0.70
CA THR A 36 5.53 -10.52 0.16
C THR A 36 5.94 -11.75 0.95
N ASP A 37 5.38 -11.96 2.14
CA ASP A 37 5.58 -13.19 2.92
C ASP A 37 4.90 -14.41 2.28
N THR A 38 3.93 -14.20 1.42
CA THR A 38 3.23 -15.30 0.75
C THR A 38 4.04 -15.78 -0.46
N GLU A 39 4.28 -17.09 -0.55
CA GLU A 39 4.97 -17.68 -1.69
C GLU A 39 4.19 -17.39 -2.98
N GLY A 40 4.90 -16.95 -4.02
CA GLY A 40 4.29 -16.59 -5.29
C GLY A 40 3.81 -15.17 -5.40
N ALA A 41 3.95 -14.35 -4.35
CA ALA A 41 3.48 -12.96 -4.34
C ALA A 41 4.11 -12.12 -5.46
N SER A 42 5.29 -12.46 -5.94
CA SER A 42 5.93 -11.72 -7.04
C SER A 42 5.10 -11.70 -8.32
N ALA A 43 4.18 -12.64 -8.47
CA ALA A 43 3.30 -12.69 -9.63
C ALA A 43 2.24 -11.59 -9.61
N ILE A 44 1.91 -11.04 -8.43
CA ILE A 44 0.80 -10.08 -8.28
C ILE A 44 1.22 -8.77 -7.61
N PHE A 45 2.40 -8.69 -7.04
CA PHE A 45 2.86 -7.50 -6.34
C PHE A 45 4.09 -6.91 -7.02
N PRO A 46 3.91 -5.99 -8.00
CA PRO A 46 5.05 -5.38 -8.71
C PRO A 46 5.86 -4.41 -7.85
N GLY A 47 5.28 -3.90 -6.77
CA GLY A 47 5.96 -2.99 -5.88
C GLY A 47 5.00 -2.08 -5.15
N GLY A 48 5.55 -1.25 -4.26
CA GLY A 48 4.78 -0.28 -3.50
C GLY A 48 5.65 0.90 -3.09
N TYR A 49 5.03 1.88 -2.44
CA TYR A 49 5.70 3.09 -1.97
C TYR A 49 5.45 3.26 -0.47
N VAL A 50 6.49 3.68 0.25
CA VAL A 50 6.36 4.15 1.64
C VAL A 50 6.54 5.66 1.61
N THR A 51 5.44 6.41 1.75
CA THR A 51 5.42 7.86 1.62
C THR A 51 5.37 8.50 3.01
N TYR A 52 6.48 8.39 3.73
CA TYR A 52 6.55 8.81 5.13
C TYR A 52 6.59 10.33 5.30
N LEU A 53 7.31 11.04 4.43
CA LEU A 53 7.39 12.50 4.45
C LEU A 53 6.36 13.12 3.52
N ASN A 54 5.93 14.36 3.82
CA ASN A 54 4.99 15.10 3.00
C ASN A 54 5.52 15.29 1.57
N GLU A 55 6.80 15.57 1.41
CA GLU A 55 7.45 15.73 0.12
C GLU A 55 7.32 14.46 -0.73
N THR A 56 7.47 13.29 -0.12
CA THR A 56 7.35 12.01 -0.80
C THR A 56 5.90 11.77 -1.25
N LYS A 57 4.92 12.13 -0.40
CA LYS A 57 3.51 12.02 -0.75
C LYS A 57 3.18 12.86 -1.98
N VAL A 58 3.67 14.09 -2.02
CA VAL A 58 3.46 15.00 -3.17
C VAL A 58 4.12 14.44 -4.43
N LEU A 59 5.32 13.87 -4.29
CA LEU A 59 6.05 13.31 -5.42
C LEU A 59 5.28 12.16 -6.11
N VAL A 60 4.54 11.37 -5.35
CA VAL A 60 3.77 10.24 -5.89
C VAL A 60 2.31 10.58 -6.17
N GLY A 61 1.92 11.84 -6.09
CA GLY A 61 0.65 12.31 -6.59
C GLY A 61 -0.32 12.91 -5.58
N VAL A 62 0.03 13.01 -4.30
CA VAL A 62 -0.83 13.69 -3.32
C VAL A 62 -0.75 15.20 -3.57
N ASP A 63 -1.93 15.84 -3.72
CA ASP A 63 -2.00 17.28 -3.90
C ASP A 63 -1.53 17.98 -2.62
N PRO A 64 -0.55 18.88 -2.68
CA PRO A 64 -0.07 19.58 -1.48
C PRO A 64 -1.17 20.32 -0.71
N SER A 65 -2.19 20.83 -1.41
CA SER A 65 -3.30 21.53 -0.76
C SER A 65 -4.13 20.59 0.13
N VAL A 66 -4.20 19.31 -0.20
CA VAL A 66 -4.90 18.31 0.63
C VAL A 66 -4.21 18.17 1.98
N ILE A 67 -2.87 18.10 1.99
CA ILE A 67 -2.09 17.98 3.21
C ILE A 67 -2.23 19.27 4.05
N GLU A 68 -2.19 20.42 3.40
CA GLU A 68 -2.29 21.73 4.07
C GLU A 68 -3.67 21.94 4.70
N ILE A 69 -4.76 21.59 4.00
CA ILE A 69 -6.13 21.83 4.44
C ILE A 69 -6.62 20.75 5.40
N HIS A 70 -6.37 19.48 5.08
CA HIS A 70 -6.94 18.34 5.81
C HIS A 70 -5.94 17.63 6.72
N GLY A 71 -4.63 17.82 6.50
CA GLY A 71 -3.57 17.09 7.19
C GLY A 71 -3.34 15.70 6.64
N VAL A 72 -2.23 15.08 7.08
CA VAL A 72 -1.82 13.76 6.58
C VAL A 72 -2.65 12.61 7.17
N TYR A 73 -3.24 12.80 8.34
CA TYR A 73 -4.09 11.81 9.00
C TYR A 73 -5.56 12.11 8.70
N SER A 74 -5.92 12.07 7.44
CA SER A 74 -7.27 12.38 6.98
C SER A 74 -7.68 11.44 5.84
N PRO A 75 -9.00 11.19 5.68
CA PRO A 75 -9.50 10.42 4.55
C PRO A 75 -9.11 11.03 3.20
N GLU A 76 -9.09 12.35 3.11
CA GLU A 76 -8.76 13.08 1.87
C GLU A 76 -7.33 12.80 1.44
N CYS A 77 -6.37 12.74 2.38
CA CYS A 77 -4.99 12.42 2.06
C CYS A 77 -4.82 10.96 1.63
N ALA A 78 -5.61 10.06 2.21
CA ALA A 78 -5.57 8.63 1.88
C ALA A 78 -6.16 8.32 0.50
N GLU A 79 -7.06 9.17 0.04
CA GLU A 79 -7.63 9.05 -1.29
C GLU A 79 -6.63 9.48 -2.36
#